data_262e8ce6beba6fd40df084e85d5ce820
#
_entry.id   262e8ce6beba6fd40df084e85d5ce820
#
_cell.length_a   1.000
_cell.length_b   1.000
_cell.length_c   1.000
_cell.angle_alpha   90.00
_cell.angle_beta   90.00
_cell.angle_gamma   90.00
#
_symmetry.space_group_name_H-M   'P 1'
#
loop_
_entity.id
_entity.type
_entity.pdbx_description
1 polymer ?
#
loop_
_entity_poly.entity_id
_entity_poly.type
_entity_poly.pdbx_seq_one_letter_code
_entity_poly.pdbx_strand_id
1 'polypeptide(L)'
;MNVNFEYYKIFYYVARYHNFTKAAKVLGNSQPNVTRAMNCLEQQLGRILFVRTNRGVQLTRDGEQLYSYVEAAMSQLLTAEDELADGENLTHGSITIGVSETALNIYLLDRLRAFHMAYPGINLKIYNHSTPQAVEEVKNGSIDF
;
A
#
# COMPACT_ATOMS: atom_id res chain seq x y z
N MET A 1 20.93 5.12 8.18
CA MET A 1 20.19 4.72 6.96
C MET A 1 20.31 5.89 5.98
N ASN A 2 20.98 5.71 4.82
CA ASN A 2 21.27 6.81 3.88
C ASN A 2 20.45 6.71 2.58
N VAL A 3 19.35 5.95 2.59
CA VAL A 3 18.47 5.84 1.42
C VAL A 3 17.53 7.04 1.39
N ASN A 4 17.45 7.71 0.23
CA ASN A 4 16.48 8.78 0.04
C ASN A 4 15.06 8.24 0.11
N PHE A 5 14.22 8.85 0.95
CA PHE A 5 12.82 8.45 1.13
C PHE A 5 12.01 8.47 -0.17
N GLU A 6 12.32 9.38 -1.08
CA GLU A 6 11.68 9.46 -2.41
C GLU A 6 11.86 8.15 -3.22
N TYR A 7 12.95 7.41 -3.01
CA TYR A 7 13.16 6.13 -3.69
C TYR A 7 12.17 5.05 -3.21
N TYR A 8 11.79 5.07 -1.93
CA TYR A 8 10.75 4.16 -1.42
C TYR A 8 9.37 4.49 -1.97
N LYS A 9 9.05 5.79 -2.11
CA LYS A 9 7.82 6.23 -2.76
C LYS A 9 7.76 5.76 -4.22
N ILE A 10 8.84 5.97 -4.98
CA ILE A 10 8.93 5.50 -6.37
C ILE A 10 8.82 3.98 -6.44
N PHE A 11 9.51 3.25 -5.54
CA PHE A 11 9.45 1.79 -5.43
C PHE A 11 8.02 1.30 -5.21
N TYR A 12 7.28 1.92 -4.29
CA TYR A 12 5.88 1.60 -4.03
C TYR A 12 5.02 1.65 -5.29
N TYR A 13 5.13 2.74 -6.06
CA TYR A 13 4.32 2.88 -7.27
C TYR A 13 4.76 1.92 -8.40
N VAL A 14 6.06 1.66 -8.57
CA VAL A 14 6.54 0.67 -9.55
C VAL A 14 6.06 -0.73 -9.19
N ALA A 15 6.15 -1.10 -7.93
CA ALA A 15 5.67 -2.38 -7.42
C ALA A 15 4.16 -2.54 -7.61
N ARG A 16 3.38 -1.53 -7.21
CA ARG A 16 1.91 -1.53 -7.30
C ARG A 16 1.38 -1.65 -8.73
N TYR A 17 2.04 -1.00 -9.68
CA TYR A 17 1.59 -1.01 -11.08
C TYR A 17 2.29 -2.06 -11.94
N HIS A 18 3.32 -2.72 -11.45
CA HIS A 18 4.15 -3.66 -12.20
C HIS A 18 4.66 -3.08 -13.53
N ASN A 19 4.84 -1.74 -13.59
CA ASN A 19 5.15 -1.01 -14.81
C ASN A 19 5.83 0.33 -14.52
N PHE A 20 7.07 0.50 -14.99
CA PHE A 20 7.85 1.73 -14.81
C PHE A 20 7.22 2.95 -15.47
N THR A 21 6.69 2.78 -16.68
CA THR A 21 6.08 3.89 -17.42
C THR A 21 4.79 4.37 -16.75
N LYS A 22 3.96 3.43 -16.29
CA LYS A 22 2.73 3.76 -15.57
C LYS A 22 3.01 4.45 -14.25
N ALA A 23 3.99 3.95 -13.49
CA ALA A 23 4.44 4.58 -12.25
C ALA A 23 4.97 5.99 -12.50
N ALA A 24 5.81 6.18 -13.53
CA ALA A 24 6.32 7.49 -13.91
C ALA A 24 5.20 8.49 -14.22
N LYS A 25 4.19 8.07 -14.98
CA LYS A 25 3.02 8.92 -15.29
C LYS A 25 2.26 9.37 -14.05
N VAL A 26 2.02 8.45 -13.11
CA VAL A 26 1.30 8.75 -11.86
C VAL A 26 2.12 9.69 -10.97
N LEU A 27 3.44 9.53 -10.95
CA LEU A 27 4.36 10.37 -10.18
C LEU A 27 4.67 11.73 -10.83
N GLY A 28 4.13 12.02 -12.01
CA GLY A 28 4.49 13.24 -12.77
C GLY A 28 5.97 13.28 -13.15
N ASN A 29 6.59 12.10 -13.35
CA ASN A 29 8.03 11.95 -13.58
C ASN A 29 8.32 11.28 -14.93
N SER A 30 9.58 11.31 -15.37
CA SER A 30 9.99 10.58 -16.57
C SER A 30 10.36 9.12 -16.25
N GLN A 31 10.09 8.22 -17.17
CA GLN A 31 10.42 6.80 -16.98
C GLN A 31 11.95 6.57 -16.80
N PRO A 32 12.87 7.28 -17.49
CA PRO A 32 14.30 7.18 -17.19
C PRO A 32 14.67 7.57 -15.76
N ASN A 33 14.05 8.60 -15.20
CA ASN A 33 14.29 9.01 -13.82
C ASN A 33 13.80 7.95 -12.83
N VAL A 34 12.62 7.39 -13.05
CA VAL A 34 12.08 6.28 -12.23
C VAL A 34 13.01 5.06 -12.29
N THR A 35 13.51 4.71 -13.48
CA THR A 35 14.48 3.61 -13.64
C THR A 35 15.78 3.89 -12.89
N ARG A 36 16.31 5.11 -12.99
CA ARG A 36 17.53 5.52 -12.27
C ARG A 36 17.32 5.44 -10.75
N ALA A 37 16.20 5.94 -10.24
CA ALA A 37 15.87 5.89 -8.82
C ALA A 37 15.83 4.45 -8.30
N MET A 38 15.24 3.51 -9.05
CA MET A 38 15.20 2.10 -8.67
C MET A 38 16.57 1.45 -8.68
N ASN A 39 17.38 1.72 -9.70
CA ASN A 39 18.77 1.23 -9.73
C ASN A 39 19.59 1.77 -8.54
N CYS A 40 19.41 3.04 -8.17
CA CYS A 40 20.06 3.62 -6.99
C CYS A 40 19.57 2.97 -5.69
N LEU A 41 18.28 2.68 -5.56
CA LEU A 41 17.73 1.99 -4.40
C LEU A 41 18.31 0.59 -4.26
N GLU A 42 18.31 -0.19 -5.34
CA GLU A 42 18.88 -1.54 -5.38
C GLU A 42 20.38 -1.54 -5.03
N GLN A 43 21.13 -0.58 -5.58
CA GLN A 43 22.54 -0.42 -5.27
C GLN A 43 22.79 -0.07 -3.79
N GLN A 44 22.01 0.86 -3.22
CA GLN A 44 22.16 1.27 -1.82
C GLN A 44 21.76 0.17 -0.83
N LEU A 45 20.79 -0.66 -1.18
CA LEU A 45 20.38 -1.81 -0.38
C LEU A 45 21.24 -3.06 -0.63
N GLY A 46 22.02 -3.07 -1.72
CA GLY A 46 22.79 -4.24 -2.16
C GLY A 46 21.90 -5.44 -2.55
N ARG A 47 20.69 -5.16 -3.01
CA ARG A 47 19.68 -6.17 -3.34
C ARG A 47 18.98 -5.84 -4.65
N ILE A 48 18.67 -6.87 -5.43
CA ILE A 48 17.81 -6.75 -6.61
C ILE A 48 16.36 -6.87 -6.15
N LEU A 49 15.56 -5.85 -6.43
CA LEU A 49 14.16 -5.78 -6.00
C LEU A 49 13.19 -6.13 -7.13
N PHE A 50 13.62 -5.92 -8.39
CA PHE A 50 12.79 -6.14 -9.56
C PHE A 50 13.44 -7.07 -10.58
N VAL A 51 12.62 -7.90 -11.23
CA VAL A 51 12.99 -8.65 -12.44
C VAL A 51 12.12 -8.19 -13.60
N ARG A 52 12.74 -8.02 -14.78
CA ARG A 52 12.02 -7.71 -16.02
C ARG A 52 11.55 -9.01 -16.67
N THR A 53 10.29 -9.07 -17.03
CA THR A 53 9.68 -10.19 -17.73
C THR A 53 9.03 -9.71 -19.02
N ASN A 54 8.66 -10.63 -19.90
CA ASN A 54 7.92 -10.29 -21.13
C ASN A 54 6.53 -9.68 -20.85
N ARG A 55 6.03 -9.78 -19.60
CA ARG A 55 4.73 -9.24 -19.16
C ARG A 55 4.87 -7.96 -18.34
N GLY A 56 6.07 -7.41 -18.22
CA GLY A 56 6.33 -6.21 -17.40
C GLY A 56 7.39 -6.45 -16.33
N VAL A 57 7.18 -5.90 -15.18
CA VAL A 57 8.10 -5.94 -14.03
C VAL A 57 7.48 -6.74 -12.89
N GLN A 58 8.25 -7.62 -12.27
CA GLN A 58 7.85 -8.39 -11.10
C GLN A 58 8.82 -8.13 -9.95
N LEU A 59 8.34 -8.24 -8.72
CA LEU A 59 9.18 -8.19 -7.54
C LEU A 59 9.98 -9.49 -7.41
N THR A 60 11.19 -9.36 -6.90
CA THR A 60 11.95 -10.49 -6.36
C THR A 60 11.43 -10.82 -4.95
N ARG A 61 11.91 -11.91 -4.34
CA ARG A 61 11.61 -12.21 -2.94
C ARG A 61 12.02 -11.07 -1.99
N ASP A 62 13.18 -10.46 -2.21
CA ASP A 62 13.64 -9.30 -1.43
C ASP A 62 12.75 -8.06 -1.71
N GLY A 63 12.30 -7.91 -2.96
CA GLY A 63 11.35 -6.89 -3.35
C GLY A 63 9.98 -7.06 -2.70
N GLU A 64 9.44 -8.26 -2.64
CA GLU A 64 8.18 -8.56 -1.96
C GLU A 64 8.26 -8.26 -0.45
N GLN A 65 9.36 -8.67 0.17
CA GLN A 65 9.61 -8.38 1.58
C GLN A 65 9.68 -6.87 1.84
N LEU A 66 10.41 -6.11 1.02
CA LEU A 66 10.48 -4.66 1.15
C LEU A 66 9.12 -4.01 0.89
N TYR A 67 8.38 -4.52 -0.11
CA TYR A 67 7.08 -3.96 -0.49
C TYR A 67 6.08 -4.01 0.65
N SER A 68 6.01 -5.10 1.41
CA SER A 68 5.10 -5.21 2.56
C SER A 68 5.29 -4.09 3.59
N TYR A 69 6.55 -3.75 3.91
CA TYR A 69 6.84 -2.64 4.83
C TYR A 69 6.59 -1.26 4.21
N VAL A 70 6.98 -1.09 2.95
CA VAL A 70 6.80 0.19 2.25
C VAL A 70 5.32 0.47 2.01
N GLU A 71 4.53 -0.53 1.67
CA GLU A 71 3.08 -0.40 1.48
C GLU A 71 2.38 0.03 2.77
N ALA A 72 2.72 -0.59 3.90
CA ALA A 72 2.19 -0.20 5.21
C ALA A 72 2.55 1.26 5.56
N ALA A 73 3.83 1.63 5.40
CA ALA A 73 4.28 2.99 5.66
C ALA A 73 3.60 4.02 4.74
N MET A 74 3.48 3.74 3.44
CA MET A 74 2.81 4.62 2.48
C MET A 74 1.32 4.76 2.76
N SER A 75 0.65 3.68 3.17
CA SER A 75 -0.76 3.72 3.56
C SER A 75 -0.97 4.66 4.75
N GLN A 76 -0.14 4.57 5.78
CA GLN A 76 -0.23 5.44 6.95
C GLN A 76 0.02 6.91 6.61
N LEU A 77 1.01 7.21 5.75
CA LEU A 77 1.30 8.57 5.32
C LEU A 77 0.15 9.18 4.52
N LEU A 78 -0.42 8.43 3.57
CA LEU A 78 -1.55 8.88 2.78
C LEU A 78 -2.80 9.12 3.66
N THR A 79 -3.05 8.24 4.63
CA THR A 79 -4.14 8.45 5.60
C THR A 79 -3.91 9.73 6.41
N ALA A 80 -2.69 9.95 6.90
CA ALA A 80 -2.38 11.17 7.65
C ALA A 80 -2.51 12.45 6.80
N GLU A 81 -2.11 12.41 5.52
CA GLU A 81 -2.31 13.52 4.59
C GLU A 81 -3.80 13.81 4.36
N ASP A 82 -4.62 12.77 4.18
CA ASP A 82 -6.07 12.90 4.04
C ASP A 82 -6.73 13.48 5.31
N GLU A 83 -6.35 13.00 6.50
CA GLU A 83 -6.84 13.52 7.78
C GLU A 83 -6.49 15.00 7.99
N LEU A 84 -5.28 15.41 7.60
CA LEU A 84 -4.86 16.81 7.69
C LEU A 84 -5.58 17.71 6.66
N ALA A 85 -5.93 17.16 5.50
CA ALA A 85 -6.62 17.90 4.46
C ALA A 85 -8.10 18.16 4.81
N ASP A 86 -8.75 17.22 5.50
CA ASP A 86 -10.18 17.28 5.81
C ASP A 86 -10.52 18.12 7.06
N GLY A 87 -9.55 18.53 7.85
CA GLY A 87 -9.78 19.25 9.11
C GLY A 87 -10.58 18.42 10.11
N GLU A 88 -11.33 19.06 11.02
CA GLU A 88 -12.10 18.39 12.11
C GLU A 88 -13.33 17.58 11.62
N ASN A 89 -13.61 17.53 10.34
CA ASN A 89 -14.73 16.77 9.78
C ASN A 89 -14.29 15.36 9.38
N LEU A 90 -14.60 14.38 10.22
CA LEU A 90 -14.43 12.92 9.97
C LEU A 90 -15.33 12.39 8.84
N THR A 91 -15.42 13.11 7.72
CA THR A 91 -16.30 12.74 6.61
C THR A 91 -15.62 11.89 5.56
N HIS A 92 -14.29 11.84 5.57
CA HIS A 92 -13.49 11.10 4.61
C HIS A 92 -12.39 10.32 5.34
N GLY A 93 -11.88 9.28 4.71
CA GLY A 93 -10.82 8.45 5.26
C GLY A 93 -10.84 7.03 4.68
N SER A 94 -9.96 6.18 5.19
CA SER A 94 -9.89 4.78 4.78
C SER A 94 -9.77 3.90 6.02
N ILE A 95 -10.61 2.87 6.11
CA ILE A 95 -10.52 1.83 7.13
C ILE A 95 -10.19 0.52 6.43
N THR A 96 -9.12 -0.13 6.85
CA THR A 96 -8.66 -1.41 6.31
C THR A 96 -8.91 -2.51 7.33
N ILE A 97 -9.69 -3.52 6.96
CA ILE A 97 -10.14 -4.60 7.84
C ILE A 97 -9.65 -5.94 7.31
N GLY A 98 -8.94 -6.69 8.15
CA GLY A 98 -8.58 -8.08 7.90
C GLY A 98 -9.58 -9.01 8.58
N VAL A 99 -10.32 -9.80 7.82
CA VAL A 99 -11.38 -10.65 8.38
C VAL A 99 -11.51 -11.95 7.60
N SER A 100 -11.83 -13.05 8.30
CA SER A 100 -12.17 -14.29 7.61
C SER A 100 -13.53 -14.19 6.91
N GLU A 101 -13.70 -14.92 5.80
CA GLU A 101 -14.94 -14.94 5.03
C GLU A 101 -16.15 -15.28 5.88
N THR A 102 -16.01 -16.22 6.80
CA THR A 102 -17.08 -16.62 7.73
C THR A 102 -17.49 -15.48 8.65
N ALA A 103 -16.51 -14.80 9.27
CA ALA A 103 -16.78 -13.69 10.16
C ALA A 103 -17.38 -12.48 9.42
N LEU A 104 -16.91 -12.21 8.21
CA LEU A 104 -17.46 -11.18 7.34
C LEU A 104 -18.95 -11.41 7.07
N ASN A 105 -19.29 -12.61 6.58
CA ASN A 105 -20.66 -12.92 6.14
C ASN A 105 -21.65 -13.04 7.31
N ILE A 106 -21.22 -13.56 8.47
CA ILE A 106 -22.12 -13.82 9.60
C ILE A 106 -22.29 -12.56 10.48
N TYR A 107 -21.22 -11.80 10.71
CA TYR A 107 -21.24 -10.76 11.76
C TYR A 107 -21.03 -9.34 11.25
N LEU A 108 -20.25 -9.13 10.17
CA LEU A 108 -19.77 -7.80 9.82
C LEU A 108 -20.49 -7.17 8.64
N LEU A 109 -20.95 -7.92 7.68
CA LEU A 109 -21.44 -7.39 6.41
C LEU A 109 -22.56 -6.36 6.58
N ASP A 110 -23.57 -6.66 7.40
CA ASP A 110 -24.70 -5.74 7.61
C ASP A 110 -24.27 -4.50 8.41
N ARG A 111 -23.32 -4.64 9.33
CA ARG A 111 -22.78 -3.52 10.10
C ARG A 111 -21.93 -2.60 9.24
N LEU A 112 -21.10 -3.17 8.35
CA LEU A 112 -20.29 -2.40 7.40
C LEU A 112 -21.16 -1.67 6.37
N ARG A 113 -22.25 -2.27 5.93
CA ARG A 113 -23.24 -1.60 5.08
C ARG A 113 -23.89 -0.41 5.78
N ALA A 114 -24.35 -0.60 7.01
CA ALA A 114 -24.94 0.48 7.82
C ALA A 114 -23.94 1.60 8.07
N PHE A 115 -22.68 1.25 8.37
CA PHE A 115 -21.60 2.21 8.55
C PHE A 115 -21.32 2.99 7.26
N HIS A 116 -21.19 2.33 6.13
CA HIS A 116 -20.94 3.00 4.84
C HIS A 116 -22.11 3.91 4.42
N MET A 117 -23.35 3.53 4.74
CA MET A 117 -24.52 4.41 4.50
C MET A 117 -24.50 5.65 5.38
N ALA A 118 -24.02 5.53 6.62
CA ALA A 118 -23.90 6.66 7.55
C ALA A 118 -22.71 7.57 7.21
N TYR A 119 -21.62 6.98 6.70
CA TYR A 119 -20.35 7.67 6.40
C TYR A 119 -19.88 7.34 4.98
N PRO A 120 -20.57 7.84 3.94
CA PRO A 120 -20.28 7.46 2.55
C PRO A 120 -18.91 7.94 2.04
N GLY A 121 -18.30 8.92 2.69
CA GLY A 121 -16.95 9.40 2.38
C GLY A 121 -15.83 8.52 2.93
N ILE A 122 -16.13 7.54 3.82
CA ILE A 122 -15.12 6.64 4.35
C ILE A 122 -14.98 5.41 3.44
N ASN A 123 -13.76 5.19 2.95
CA ASN A 123 -13.44 4.05 2.11
C ASN A 123 -13.16 2.80 2.96
N LEU A 124 -13.95 1.76 2.81
CA LEU A 124 -13.77 0.47 3.49
C LEU A 124 -12.99 -0.49 2.59
N LYS A 125 -11.81 -0.90 3.04
CA LYS A 125 -11.00 -1.95 2.41
C LYS A 125 -11.12 -3.22 3.24
N ILE A 126 -11.55 -4.31 2.63
CA ILE A 126 -11.77 -5.58 3.33
C ILE A 126 -10.88 -6.63 2.68
N TYR A 127 -10.05 -7.26 3.49
CA TYR A 127 -9.15 -8.34 3.07
C TYR A 127 -9.53 -9.65 3.73
N ASN A 128 -9.50 -10.73 2.95
CA ASN A 128 -9.72 -12.06 3.49
C ASN A 128 -8.41 -12.60 4.08
N HIS A 129 -8.34 -12.66 5.39
CA HIS A 129 -7.18 -13.16 6.12
C HIS A 129 -7.56 -14.25 7.11
N SER A 130 -6.63 -15.20 7.32
CA SER A 130 -6.70 -16.06 8.49
C SER A 130 -6.39 -15.26 9.76
N THR A 131 -6.89 -15.69 10.91
CA THR A 131 -6.67 -14.97 12.18
C THR A 131 -5.19 -14.69 12.48
N PRO A 132 -4.23 -15.63 12.29
CA PRO A 132 -2.81 -15.33 12.50
C PRO A 132 -2.27 -14.25 11.56
N GLN A 133 -2.68 -14.26 10.29
CA GLN A 133 -2.26 -13.24 9.31
C GLN A 133 -2.82 -11.86 9.67
N ALA A 134 -4.12 -11.78 10.01
CA ALA A 134 -4.74 -10.53 10.42
C ALA A 134 -4.02 -9.92 11.64
N VAL A 135 -3.69 -10.73 12.66
CA VAL A 135 -2.96 -10.26 13.85
C VAL A 135 -1.57 -9.72 13.50
N GLU A 136 -0.86 -10.37 12.59
CA GLU A 136 0.46 -9.91 12.15
C GLU A 136 0.36 -8.59 11.36
N GLU A 137 -0.65 -8.44 10.52
CA GLU A 137 -0.86 -7.24 9.73
C GLU A 137 -1.35 -6.04 10.55
N VAL A 138 -2.14 -6.26 11.61
CA VAL A 138 -2.44 -5.21 12.59
C VAL A 138 -1.16 -4.74 13.30
N LYS A 139 -0.28 -5.68 13.71
CA LYS A 139 0.96 -5.32 14.40
C LYS A 139 1.93 -4.51 13.55
N ASN A 140 1.97 -4.75 12.24
CA ASN A 140 2.82 -4.01 11.32
C ASN A 140 2.14 -2.79 10.70
N GLY A 141 0.87 -2.51 11.05
CA GLY A 141 0.12 -1.36 10.58
C GLY A 141 -0.39 -1.46 9.14
N SER A 142 -0.45 -2.66 8.56
CA SER A 142 -0.99 -2.88 7.20
C SER A 142 -2.52 -2.87 7.17
N ILE A 143 -3.15 -3.22 8.28
CA ILE A 143 -4.60 -3.16 8.51
C ILE A 143 -4.90 -2.51 9.86
N ASP A 144 -6.06 -1.88 9.97
CA ASP A 144 -6.49 -1.16 11.18
C ASP A 144 -7.16 -2.09 12.20
N PHE A 145 -7.86 -3.14 11.70
CA PHE A 145 -8.61 -4.11 12.50
C PHE A 145 -8.53 -5.50 11.91
#